data_1f5b83f5833c5b916d54651e6d7ca80a
#
_entry.id   1f5b83f5833c5b916d54651e6d7ca80a
#
_cell.length_a   1.000
_cell.length_b   1.000
_cell.length_c   1.000
_cell.angle_alpha   90.00
_cell.angle_beta   90.00
_cell.angle_gamma   90.00
#
_symmetry.space_group_name_H-M   'P 1'
#
loop_
_entity.id
_entity.type
_entity.pdbx_description
1 polymer ?
#
loop_
_entity_poly.entity_id
_entity_poly.type
_entity_poly.pdbx_seq_one_letter_code
_entity_poly.pdbx_strand_id
1 'polypeptide(L)'
;MVLHPPGPAKVLVVEDEMLLRMRAVDIVQDAGFTPIEAANADEALAILESRSDVDLLFTDIQMPGSMDGLKLAHAVYERWPSIKIILVSGKLTPTDSERPTDSRFFGKPLEVKQTIAEIQEMIGQGALKLGPADISFKIAAANSLEFQSQRTSRTPNGYASNEFLTAENDSLRLLLEQAGIDAEVLLAQAGIDAKEREAADKLQKLILEELHHRIKNTLATVSAIASQSLRTATSIEHAQHAIEGRLIALGRAHDLLLQARWANADLAKTIQGATEPYDGEGGGRFSISGPDIKITSGAVIALAMTLNELCTNTTKFGALSVPGGSVDIAWNVDEEKQRLQMTWSEKDGPAVSAPSRQSFGTRLIGSLGQQLKGQVKLAYDPTGFVYALDVPMTSLVAPA
;
A
#
# COMPACT_ATOMS: atom_id res chain seq x y z
N MET A 1 42.66 -15.83 -1.62
CA MET A 1 41.38 -15.54 -1.03
C MET A 1 40.89 -14.24 -1.65
N VAL A 2 40.04 -14.32 -2.68
CA VAL A 2 39.55 -13.14 -3.39
C VAL A 2 38.46 -12.56 -2.53
N LEU A 3 38.73 -11.44 -1.86
CA LEU A 3 37.69 -10.65 -1.17
C LEU A 3 36.78 -10.07 -2.27
N HIS A 4 35.60 -10.65 -2.44
CA HIS A 4 34.56 -9.97 -3.18
C HIS A 4 34.24 -8.66 -2.44
N PRO A 5 34.06 -7.53 -3.14
CA PRO A 5 33.59 -6.31 -2.50
C PRO A 5 32.26 -6.59 -1.83
N PRO A 6 32.00 -6.07 -0.63
CA PRO A 6 30.71 -6.23 0.02
C PRO A 6 29.62 -5.73 -0.92
N GLY A 7 28.59 -6.56 -1.12
CA GLY A 7 27.42 -6.18 -1.91
C GLY A 7 26.73 -4.96 -1.30
N PRO A 8 25.75 -4.33 -2.01
CA PRO A 8 25.03 -3.20 -1.48
C PRO A 8 24.35 -3.57 -0.15
N ALA A 9 24.43 -2.65 0.81
CA ALA A 9 23.85 -2.84 2.15
C ALA A 9 22.36 -3.18 2.05
N LYS A 10 21.86 -3.96 3.01
CA LYS A 10 20.50 -4.51 3.03
C LYS A 10 19.65 -3.83 4.09
N VAL A 11 18.48 -3.39 3.68
CA VAL A 11 17.51 -2.70 4.53
C VAL A 11 16.27 -3.56 4.67
N LEU A 12 15.94 -3.97 5.89
CA LEU A 12 14.70 -4.68 6.20
C LEU A 12 13.57 -3.66 6.36
N VAL A 13 12.62 -3.67 5.44
CA VAL A 13 11.43 -2.81 5.43
C VAL A 13 10.27 -3.58 6.03
N VAL A 14 9.69 -3.05 7.11
CA VAL A 14 8.57 -3.67 7.82
C VAL A 14 7.38 -2.71 7.82
N GLU A 15 6.33 -3.08 7.11
CA GLU A 15 5.13 -2.26 6.92
C GLU A 15 3.97 -3.18 6.57
N ASP A 16 2.86 -3.10 7.27
CA ASP A 16 1.71 -3.98 7.05
C ASP A 16 0.87 -3.57 5.84
N GLU A 17 0.79 -2.29 5.51
CA GLU A 17 0.07 -1.81 4.34
C GLU A 17 0.90 -1.99 3.05
N MET A 18 0.40 -2.81 2.12
CA MET A 18 1.09 -3.18 0.87
C MET A 18 1.61 -1.98 0.07
N LEU A 19 0.77 -0.96 -0.13
CA LEU A 19 1.13 0.21 -0.93
C LEU A 19 2.20 1.06 -0.25
N LEU A 20 2.14 1.19 1.08
CA LEU A 20 3.14 1.91 1.87
C LEU A 20 4.45 1.13 1.93
N ARG A 21 4.40 -0.20 2.07
CA ARG A 21 5.58 -1.07 1.99
C ARG A 21 6.28 -0.96 0.64
N MET A 22 5.53 -1.04 -0.48
CA MET A 22 6.09 -0.83 -1.81
C MET A 22 6.75 0.55 -1.96
N ARG A 23 6.15 1.59 -1.35
CA ARG A 23 6.74 2.93 -1.34
C ARG A 23 8.05 2.98 -0.56
N ALA A 24 8.11 2.38 0.62
CA ALA A 24 9.32 2.31 1.44
C ALA A 24 10.43 1.52 0.73
N VAL A 25 10.08 0.41 0.08
CA VAL A 25 10.98 -0.39 -0.77
C VAL A 25 11.61 0.46 -1.87
N ASP A 26 10.80 1.26 -2.58
CA ASP A 26 11.33 2.14 -3.63
C ASP A 26 12.27 3.22 -3.07
N ILE A 27 11.95 3.79 -1.91
CA ILE A 27 12.83 4.77 -1.23
C ILE A 27 14.18 4.12 -0.91
N VAL A 28 14.19 2.88 -0.41
CA VAL A 28 15.42 2.13 -0.12
C VAL A 28 16.21 1.84 -1.40
N GLN A 29 15.54 1.44 -2.48
CA GLN A 29 16.18 1.23 -3.79
C GLN A 29 16.76 2.52 -4.37
N ASP A 30 16.02 3.64 -4.27
CA ASP A 30 16.49 4.96 -4.71
C ASP A 30 17.68 5.46 -3.87
N ALA A 31 17.77 5.06 -2.60
CA ALA A 31 18.92 5.29 -1.75
C ALA A 31 20.16 4.46 -2.16
N GLY A 32 19.99 3.47 -3.05
CA GLY A 32 21.07 2.62 -3.56
C GLY A 32 21.27 1.32 -2.78
N PHE A 33 20.31 0.91 -1.95
CA PHE A 33 20.39 -0.27 -1.08
C PHE A 33 19.44 -1.40 -1.54
N THR A 34 19.67 -2.59 -1.02
CA THR A 34 18.85 -3.77 -1.33
C THR A 34 17.74 -3.91 -0.27
N PRO A 35 16.46 -3.72 -0.61
CA PRO A 35 15.37 -3.92 0.33
C PRO A 35 15.09 -5.40 0.56
N ILE A 36 14.68 -5.72 1.78
CA ILE A 36 14.09 -6.99 2.20
C ILE A 36 12.74 -6.62 2.81
N GLU A 37 11.68 -7.30 2.42
CA GLU A 37 10.32 -6.94 2.82
C GLU A 37 9.82 -7.86 3.93
N ALA A 38 9.09 -7.29 4.89
CA ALA A 38 8.29 -8.00 5.87
C ALA A 38 6.96 -7.28 6.07
N ALA A 39 5.86 -8.02 6.18
CA ALA A 39 4.53 -7.45 6.36
C ALA A 39 4.15 -7.25 7.84
N ASN A 40 4.94 -7.72 8.77
CA ASN A 40 4.72 -7.60 10.23
C ASN A 40 6.01 -7.93 11.00
N ALA A 41 5.95 -7.72 12.32
CA ALA A 41 7.09 -7.93 13.20
C ALA A 41 7.52 -9.40 13.30
N ASP A 42 6.59 -10.36 13.24
CA ASP A 42 6.90 -11.79 13.31
C ASP A 42 7.72 -12.24 12.11
N GLU A 43 7.33 -11.80 10.92
CA GLU A 43 8.08 -12.06 9.68
C GLU A 43 9.46 -11.39 9.70
N ALA A 44 9.54 -10.15 10.21
CA ALA A 44 10.79 -9.44 10.36
C ALA A 44 11.77 -10.17 11.28
N LEU A 45 11.30 -10.68 12.43
CA LEU A 45 12.13 -11.47 13.35
C LEU A 45 12.59 -12.80 12.72
N ALA A 46 11.71 -13.51 12.02
CA ALA A 46 12.08 -14.75 11.31
C ALA A 46 13.16 -14.49 10.23
N ILE A 47 13.08 -13.37 9.51
CA ILE A 47 14.11 -12.94 8.56
C ILE A 47 15.43 -12.68 9.28
N LEU A 48 15.43 -11.93 10.38
CA LEU A 48 16.63 -11.58 11.14
C LEU A 48 17.28 -12.80 11.81
N GLU A 49 16.49 -13.79 12.21
CA GLU A 49 17.00 -15.07 12.75
C GLU A 49 17.63 -15.97 11.69
N SER A 50 17.15 -15.88 10.45
CA SER A 50 17.64 -16.72 9.35
C SER A 50 18.88 -16.16 8.64
N ARG A 51 19.25 -14.88 8.90
CA ARG A 51 20.32 -14.17 8.19
C ARG A 51 21.00 -13.10 9.04
N SER A 52 22.27 -12.84 8.75
CA SER A 52 23.10 -11.89 9.51
C SER A 52 23.58 -10.70 8.68
N ASP A 53 23.02 -10.49 7.49
CA ASP A 53 23.47 -9.49 6.51
C ASP A 53 22.48 -8.33 6.33
N VAL A 54 21.72 -8.01 7.39
CA VAL A 54 20.84 -6.84 7.46
C VAL A 54 21.58 -5.70 8.16
N ASP A 55 21.64 -4.53 7.50
CA ASP A 55 22.37 -3.36 8.00
C ASP A 55 21.46 -2.34 8.67
N LEU A 56 20.18 -2.27 8.24
CA LEU A 56 19.22 -1.31 8.76
C LEU A 56 17.82 -1.91 8.81
N LEU A 57 17.11 -1.65 9.91
CA LEU A 57 15.67 -1.87 10.07
C LEU A 57 14.93 -0.56 9.78
N PHE A 58 14.00 -0.61 8.83
CA PHE A 58 13.06 0.47 8.51
C PHE A 58 11.64 -0.03 8.82
N THR A 59 11.03 0.41 9.92
CA THR A 59 9.78 -0.16 10.41
C THR A 59 8.71 0.89 10.69
N ASP A 60 7.45 0.61 10.29
CA ASP A 60 6.30 1.30 10.86
C ASP A 60 6.16 0.94 12.34
N ILE A 61 5.74 1.90 13.16
CA ILE A 61 5.44 1.68 14.58
C ILE A 61 4.09 0.97 14.72
N GLN A 62 3.10 1.35 13.94
CA GLN A 62 1.72 0.89 14.10
C GLN A 62 1.40 -0.25 13.14
N MET A 63 1.68 -1.46 13.55
CA MET A 63 1.37 -2.67 12.79
C MET A 63 0.55 -3.64 13.63
N PRO A 64 -0.44 -4.34 13.04
CA PRO A 64 -1.15 -5.42 13.72
C PRO A 64 -0.25 -6.64 13.87
N GLY A 65 -0.47 -7.43 14.93
CA GLY A 65 0.28 -8.67 15.13
C GLY A 65 0.64 -8.90 16.59
N SER A 66 1.64 -9.75 16.84
CA SER A 66 2.12 -10.11 18.18
C SER A 66 2.80 -8.92 18.89
N MET A 67 3.41 -8.01 18.11
CA MET A 67 4.05 -6.79 18.62
C MET A 67 3.97 -5.65 17.58
N ASP A 68 4.00 -4.43 18.08
CA ASP A 68 4.13 -3.22 17.28
C ASP A 68 5.60 -2.98 16.86
N GLY A 69 5.81 -2.02 15.93
CA GLY A 69 7.14 -1.75 15.42
C GLY A 69 8.08 -1.10 16.43
N LEU A 70 7.56 -0.46 17.48
CA LEU A 70 8.40 0.09 18.53
C LEU A 70 9.00 -1.04 19.40
N LYS A 71 8.19 -2.04 19.74
CA LYS A 71 8.66 -3.25 20.43
C LYS A 71 9.61 -4.05 19.57
N LEU A 72 9.32 -4.17 18.25
CA LEU A 72 10.25 -4.78 17.30
C LEU A 72 11.60 -4.05 17.30
N ALA A 73 11.60 -2.73 17.26
CA ALA A 73 12.82 -1.92 17.28
C ALA A 73 13.66 -2.16 18.55
N HIS A 74 13.02 -2.24 19.72
CA HIS A 74 13.72 -2.58 20.97
C HIS A 74 14.29 -3.99 20.94
N ALA A 75 13.52 -4.99 20.48
CA ALA A 75 13.99 -6.36 20.35
C ALA A 75 15.19 -6.47 19.39
N VAL A 76 15.17 -5.71 18.29
CA VAL A 76 16.29 -5.65 17.33
C VAL A 76 17.50 -4.96 17.94
N TYR A 77 17.32 -3.86 18.63
CA TYR A 77 18.40 -3.14 19.31
C TYR A 77 19.14 -4.01 20.35
N GLU A 78 18.40 -4.84 21.10
CA GLU A 78 18.97 -5.73 22.11
C GLU A 78 19.66 -6.96 21.49
N ARG A 79 19.06 -7.58 20.46
CA ARG A 79 19.53 -8.85 19.91
C ARG A 79 20.54 -8.69 18.77
N TRP A 80 20.45 -7.59 18.00
CA TRP A 80 21.31 -7.27 16.85
C TRP A 80 21.80 -5.82 16.89
N PRO A 81 22.67 -5.44 17.85
CA PRO A 81 23.05 -4.05 18.09
C PRO A 81 23.80 -3.36 16.94
N SER A 82 24.25 -4.13 15.94
CA SER A 82 24.86 -3.58 14.73
C SER A 82 23.85 -3.03 13.72
N ILE A 83 22.58 -3.43 13.82
CA ILE A 83 21.52 -3.00 12.90
C ILE A 83 21.08 -1.59 13.29
N LYS A 84 21.13 -0.67 12.32
CA LYS A 84 20.60 0.69 12.48
C LYS A 84 19.08 0.68 12.41
N ILE A 85 18.41 1.62 13.07
CA ILE A 85 16.95 1.61 13.20
C ILE A 85 16.35 2.93 12.76
N ILE A 86 15.40 2.84 11.82
CA ILE A 86 14.51 3.93 11.43
C ILE A 86 13.08 3.53 11.79
N LEU A 87 12.42 4.38 12.56
CA LEU A 87 11.03 4.26 12.96
C LEU A 87 10.18 5.22 12.13
N VAL A 88 9.03 4.75 11.66
CA VAL A 88 8.06 5.55 10.89
C VAL A 88 6.70 5.48 11.57
N SER A 89 5.96 6.58 11.64
CA SER A 89 4.59 6.55 12.15
C SER A 89 3.75 7.69 11.62
N GLY A 90 2.45 7.42 11.47
CA GLY A 90 1.42 8.43 11.17
C GLY A 90 0.83 9.08 12.42
N LYS A 91 0.89 8.43 13.58
CA LYS A 91 0.16 8.81 14.80
C LYS A 91 1.06 9.18 15.97
N LEU A 92 2.00 8.31 16.27
CA LEU A 92 2.85 8.44 17.46
C LEU A 92 4.17 9.10 17.07
N THR A 93 4.52 10.15 17.80
CA THR A 93 5.90 10.65 17.81
C THR A 93 6.48 10.17 19.12
N PRO A 94 7.20 9.04 19.15
CA PRO A 94 7.80 8.53 20.36
C PRO A 94 8.83 9.54 20.87
N THR A 95 8.85 9.76 22.16
CA THR A 95 9.89 10.58 22.79
C THR A 95 11.26 9.90 22.64
N ASP A 96 12.34 10.65 22.80
CA ASP A 96 13.70 10.10 22.71
C ASP A 96 13.96 8.99 23.74
N SER A 97 13.24 9.01 24.88
CA SER A 97 13.32 7.98 25.92
C SER A 97 12.51 6.70 25.60
N GLU A 98 11.55 6.78 24.69
CA GLU A 98 10.69 5.65 24.31
C GLU A 98 11.27 4.85 23.15
N ARG A 99 12.25 5.34 22.45
CA ARG A 99 12.85 4.69 21.29
C ARG A 99 14.28 4.21 21.59
N PRO A 100 14.77 3.20 20.86
CA PRO A 100 16.16 2.76 20.99
C PRO A 100 17.14 3.91 20.74
N THR A 101 18.24 3.91 21.49
CA THR A 101 19.32 4.88 21.33
C THR A 101 19.85 4.85 19.88
N ASP A 102 20.20 6.02 19.33
CA ASP A 102 20.67 6.18 17.94
C ASP A 102 19.66 5.80 16.84
N SER A 103 18.39 5.52 17.19
CA SER A 103 17.34 5.38 16.18
C SER A 103 16.92 6.72 15.60
N ARG A 104 16.41 6.71 14.35
CA ARG A 104 15.80 7.87 13.70
C ARG A 104 14.30 7.70 13.60
N PHE A 105 13.58 8.82 13.58
CA PHE A 105 12.13 8.83 13.48
C PHE A 105 11.64 9.72 12.34
N PHE A 106 10.67 9.23 11.55
CA PHE A 106 9.99 9.98 10.50
C PHE A 106 8.47 9.90 10.65
N GLY A 107 7.80 11.04 10.44
CA GLY A 107 6.35 11.10 10.33
C GLY A 107 5.86 10.69 8.94
N LYS A 108 4.72 10.00 8.84
CA LYS A 108 4.02 9.79 7.56
C LYS A 108 3.20 11.06 7.20
N PRO A 109 3.14 11.46 5.90
CA PRO A 109 3.77 10.85 4.74
C PRO A 109 5.28 11.12 4.66
N LEU A 110 6.06 10.12 4.21
CA LEU A 110 7.51 10.22 4.13
C LEU A 110 7.96 11.25 3.09
N GLU A 111 8.86 12.14 3.49
CA GLU A 111 9.58 13.01 2.57
C GLU A 111 10.77 12.26 1.94
N VAL A 112 10.65 11.93 0.66
CA VAL A 112 11.55 11.02 -0.05
C VAL A 112 13.01 11.45 0.03
N LYS A 113 13.30 12.73 -0.28
CA LYS A 113 14.68 13.24 -0.32
C LYS A 113 15.34 13.18 1.06
N GLN A 114 14.62 13.56 2.09
CA GLN A 114 15.10 13.54 3.46
C GLN A 114 15.33 12.10 3.94
N THR A 115 14.38 11.19 3.66
CA THR A 115 14.48 9.79 4.06
C THR A 115 15.65 9.09 3.37
N ILE A 116 15.86 9.33 2.07
CA ILE A 116 17.03 8.81 1.33
C ILE A 116 18.34 9.29 1.95
N ALA A 117 18.46 10.60 2.21
CA ALA A 117 19.67 11.17 2.80
C ALA A 117 19.99 10.55 4.17
N GLU A 118 18.98 10.36 5.01
CA GLU A 118 19.15 9.77 6.33
C GLU A 118 19.56 8.29 6.27
N ILE A 119 18.93 7.49 5.38
CA ILE A 119 19.34 6.09 5.18
C ILE A 119 20.80 6.02 4.75
N GLN A 120 21.22 6.89 3.82
CA GLN A 120 22.59 6.97 3.33
C GLN A 120 23.56 7.40 4.42
N GLU A 121 23.19 8.35 5.27
CA GLU A 121 24.00 8.80 6.40
C GLU A 121 24.20 7.68 7.43
N MET A 122 23.10 6.99 7.81
CA MET A 122 23.14 5.94 8.84
C MET A 122 23.95 4.71 8.43
N ILE A 123 23.85 4.30 7.16
CA ILE A 123 24.59 3.13 6.64
C ILE A 123 26.04 3.50 6.34
N GLY A 124 26.30 4.79 6.12
CA GLY A 124 27.63 5.30 5.72
C GLY A 124 27.85 5.23 4.21
N GLN A 125 28.60 6.21 3.67
CA GLN A 125 28.92 6.32 2.24
C GLN A 125 29.93 5.26 1.75
N GLY A 126 30.16 4.20 2.53
CA GLY A 126 31.14 3.15 2.26
C GLY A 126 30.81 2.20 1.12
N ALA A 127 29.57 2.17 0.60
CA ALA A 127 29.11 1.12 -0.31
C ALA A 127 28.90 1.54 -1.76
N LEU A 128 28.85 2.83 -2.10
CA LEU A 128 28.66 3.26 -3.50
C LEU A 128 29.44 4.52 -3.82
N LYS A 129 30.59 4.36 -4.47
CA LYS A 129 31.15 5.38 -5.35
C LYS A 129 30.28 5.41 -6.63
N LEU A 130 29.10 6.00 -6.56
CA LEU A 130 28.47 6.57 -7.74
C LEU A 130 29.30 7.79 -8.11
N GLY A 131 29.91 7.77 -9.30
CA GLY A 131 30.68 8.91 -9.77
C GLY A 131 29.80 10.16 -9.83
N PRO A 132 30.38 11.38 -9.66
CA PRO A 132 29.62 12.63 -9.65
C PRO A 132 28.74 12.85 -10.89
N ALA A 133 29.02 12.17 -11.99
CA ALA A 133 28.29 12.25 -13.25
C ALA A 133 26.88 11.62 -13.18
N ASP A 134 26.69 10.52 -12.43
CA ASP A 134 25.41 9.84 -12.36
C ASP A 134 24.39 10.59 -11.47
N ILE A 135 24.91 11.25 -10.42
CA ILE A 135 24.05 12.06 -9.54
C ILE A 135 23.63 13.34 -10.26
N SER A 136 24.51 13.96 -11.02
CA SER A 136 24.20 15.17 -11.78
C SER A 136 23.16 14.94 -12.88
N PHE A 137 23.17 13.77 -13.52
CA PHE A 137 22.19 13.43 -14.57
C PHE A 137 20.78 13.21 -13.99
N LYS A 138 20.66 12.52 -12.86
CA LYS A 138 19.36 12.31 -12.19
C LYS A 138 18.80 13.60 -11.61
N ILE A 139 19.64 14.47 -11.03
CA ILE A 139 19.22 15.78 -10.51
C ILE A 139 18.85 16.75 -11.66
N ALA A 140 19.60 16.71 -12.76
CA ALA A 140 19.30 17.53 -13.93
C ALA A 140 17.97 17.14 -14.59
N ALA A 141 17.65 15.83 -14.64
CA ALA A 141 16.37 15.35 -15.16
C ALA A 141 15.18 15.77 -14.25
N ALA A 142 15.33 15.69 -12.92
CA ALA A 142 14.32 16.13 -11.97
C ALA A 142 14.11 17.67 -12.02
N ASN A 143 15.20 18.44 -12.07
CA ASN A 143 15.11 19.91 -12.17
C ASN A 143 14.62 20.37 -13.54
N SER A 144 14.84 19.61 -14.62
CA SER A 144 14.30 19.93 -15.94
C SER A 144 12.78 19.75 -16.00
N LEU A 145 12.24 18.78 -15.28
CA LEU A 145 10.79 18.59 -15.13
C LEU A 145 10.14 19.71 -14.30
N GLU A 146 10.78 20.15 -13.21
CA GLU A 146 10.29 21.30 -12.43
C GLU A 146 10.34 22.61 -13.24
N PHE A 147 11.38 22.84 -14.05
CA PHE A 147 11.51 24.07 -14.85
C PHE A 147 10.57 24.11 -16.05
N GLN A 148 10.20 22.97 -16.63
CA GLN A 148 9.22 22.90 -17.71
C GLN A 148 7.78 23.05 -17.17
N SER A 149 7.49 22.54 -15.97
CA SER A 149 6.19 22.70 -15.31
C SER A 149 5.86 24.19 -15.04
N GLN A 150 6.87 25.03 -14.74
CA GLN A 150 6.65 26.45 -14.53
C GLN A 150 6.41 27.27 -15.82
N ARG A 151 6.78 26.75 -17.00
CA ARG A 151 6.62 27.49 -18.27
C ARG A 151 5.37 27.13 -19.09
N THR A 152 4.69 26.01 -18.77
CA THR A 152 3.48 25.57 -19.49
C THR A 152 2.18 25.85 -18.74
N SER A 153 2.21 26.61 -17.63
CA SER A 153 1.04 26.94 -16.82
C SER A 153 0.16 28.02 -17.47
N ARG A 154 -0.47 27.70 -18.57
CA ARG A 154 -1.70 28.39 -19.05
C ARG A 154 -2.53 27.44 -19.90
N THR A 155 -3.14 26.44 -19.29
CA THR A 155 -4.35 25.79 -19.79
C THR A 155 -5.33 25.59 -18.62
N PRO A 156 -6.65 25.74 -18.82
CA PRO A 156 -7.64 25.83 -17.74
C PRO A 156 -7.89 24.52 -16.95
N ASN A 157 -7.30 23.40 -17.32
CA ASN A 157 -7.60 22.10 -16.72
C ASN A 157 -6.77 21.74 -15.48
N GLY A 158 -5.70 22.49 -15.15
CA GLY A 158 -4.92 22.24 -13.93
C GLY A 158 -5.63 22.62 -12.63
N TYR A 159 -6.65 23.46 -12.71
CA TYR A 159 -7.43 23.90 -11.56
C TYR A 159 -8.41 22.84 -11.05
N ALA A 160 -8.97 22.02 -11.94
CA ALA A 160 -9.96 21.01 -11.56
C ALA A 160 -9.41 19.92 -10.63
N SER A 161 -8.15 19.50 -10.81
CA SER A 161 -7.54 18.47 -9.95
C SER A 161 -7.18 18.99 -8.56
N ASN A 162 -6.72 20.25 -8.47
CA ASN A 162 -6.43 20.87 -7.17
C ASN A 162 -7.72 21.25 -6.43
N GLU A 163 -8.73 21.71 -7.14
CA GLU A 163 -10.06 22.01 -6.57
C GLU A 163 -10.74 20.73 -6.09
N PHE A 164 -10.62 19.62 -6.80
CA PHE A 164 -11.18 18.34 -6.38
C PHE A 164 -10.52 17.83 -5.08
N LEU A 165 -9.19 17.82 -5.00
CA LEU A 165 -8.45 17.42 -3.79
C LEU A 165 -8.71 18.38 -2.61
N THR A 166 -8.90 19.67 -2.89
CA THR A 166 -9.26 20.68 -1.88
C THR A 166 -10.69 20.46 -1.39
N ALA A 167 -11.63 20.22 -2.28
CA ALA A 167 -13.04 19.94 -1.95
C ALA A 167 -13.19 18.63 -1.14
N GLU A 168 -12.41 17.59 -1.47
CA GLU A 168 -12.42 16.32 -0.72
C GLU A 168 -11.79 16.49 0.68
N ASN A 169 -10.72 17.28 0.80
CA ASN A 169 -10.13 17.62 2.09
C ASN A 169 -11.08 18.47 2.96
N ASP A 170 -11.79 19.41 2.36
CA ASP A 170 -12.78 20.23 3.04
C ASP A 170 -14.03 19.41 3.44
N SER A 171 -14.45 18.45 2.61
CA SER A 171 -15.52 17.51 2.95
C SER A 171 -15.14 16.60 4.12
N LEU A 172 -13.91 16.09 4.16
CA LEU A 172 -13.41 15.29 5.28
C LEU A 172 -13.30 16.09 6.58
N ARG A 173 -12.89 17.37 6.50
CA ARG A 173 -12.88 18.28 7.65
C ARG A 173 -14.29 18.58 8.18
N LEU A 174 -15.24 18.85 7.27
CA LEU A 174 -16.64 19.06 7.64
C LEU A 174 -17.27 17.83 8.29
N LEU A 175 -16.96 16.63 7.80
CA LEU A 175 -17.42 15.37 8.41
C LEU A 175 -16.83 15.17 9.81
N LEU A 176 -15.58 15.53 10.04
CA LEU A 176 -14.94 15.47 11.36
C LEU A 176 -15.53 16.51 12.34
N GLU A 177 -15.77 17.74 11.87
CA GLU A 177 -16.42 18.77 12.68
C GLU A 177 -17.86 18.36 13.03
N GLN A 178 -18.62 17.84 12.05
CA GLN A 178 -19.99 17.39 12.27
C GLN A 178 -20.03 16.21 13.25
N ALA A 179 -19.16 15.22 13.13
CA ALA A 179 -19.06 14.10 14.07
C ALA A 179 -18.70 14.56 15.50
N GLY A 180 -17.87 15.59 15.63
CA GLY A 180 -17.55 16.23 16.90
C GLY A 180 -18.75 16.93 17.53
N ILE A 181 -19.47 17.73 16.74
CA ILE A 181 -20.68 18.46 17.17
C ILE A 181 -21.81 17.48 17.55
N ASP A 182 -22.03 16.44 16.75
CA ASP A 182 -23.08 15.44 17.02
C ASP A 182 -22.78 14.67 18.32
N ALA A 183 -21.52 14.37 18.62
CA ALA A 183 -21.12 13.74 19.88
C ALA A 183 -21.32 14.68 21.08
N GLU A 184 -20.99 15.95 20.97
CA GLU A 184 -21.23 16.94 22.05
C GLU A 184 -22.73 17.14 22.32
N VAL A 185 -23.55 17.23 21.30
CA VAL A 185 -25.01 17.38 21.42
C VAL A 185 -25.64 16.15 22.08
N LEU A 186 -25.23 14.94 21.70
CA LEU A 186 -25.70 13.70 22.32
C LEU A 186 -25.34 13.60 23.79
N LEU A 187 -24.11 14.01 24.16
CA LEU A 187 -23.65 14.04 25.55
C LEU A 187 -24.38 15.07 26.40
N ALA A 188 -24.68 16.25 25.84
CA ALA A 188 -25.45 17.31 26.51
C ALA A 188 -26.92 16.91 26.74
N GLN A 189 -27.53 16.19 25.81
CA GLN A 189 -28.92 15.73 25.91
C GLN A 189 -29.12 14.55 26.89
N ALA A 190 -28.11 13.72 27.10
CA ALA A 190 -28.21 12.52 27.91
C ALA A 190 -28.13 12.75 29.43
N GLY A 191 -27.82 13.96 29.91
CA GLY A 191 -27.75 14.27 31.35
C GLY A 191 -26.75 13.41 32.15
N ILE A 192 -25.63 13.08 31.54
CA ILE A 192 -24.68 12.06 31.97
C ILE A 192 -23.84 12.54 33.16
N ASP A 193 -23.66 11.67 34.14
CA ASP A 193 -22.82 11.84 35.33
C ASP A 193 -21.35 12.13 34.97
N ALA A 194 -20.60 12.78 35.86
CA ALA A 194 -19.21 13.22 35.60
C ALA A 194 -18.26 12.07 35.22
N LYS A 195 -18.46 10.86 35.76
CA LYS A 195 -17.66 9.67 35.40
C LYS A 195 -17.98 9.15 34.01
N GLU A 196 -19.26 9.21 33.62
CA GLU A 196 -19.69 8.80 32.28
C GLU A 196 -19.24 9.82 31.23
N ARG A 197 -19.21 11.12 31.56
CA ARG A 197 -18.62 12.16 30.70
C ARG A 197 -17.13 11.94 30.51
N GLU A 198 -16.37 11.65 31.55
CA GLU A 198 -14.93 11.35 31.41
C GLU A 198 -14.67 10.11 30.53
N ALA A 199 -15.50 9.07 30.67
CA ALA A 199 -15.41 7.88 29.82
C ALA A 199 -15.75 8.20 28.37
N ALA A 200 -16.79 9.01 28.13
CA ALA A 200 -17.20 9.43 26.80
C ALA A 200 -16.15 10.34 26.13
N ASP A 201 -15.55 11.27 26.87
CA ASP A 201 -14.46 12.12 26.38
C ASP A 201 -13.23 11.29 26.00
N LYS A 202 -12.88 10.28 26.80
CA LYS A 202 -11.79 9.35 26.48
C LYS A 202 -12.10 8.56 25.20
N LEU A 203 -13.34 8.06 25.06
CA LEU A 203 -13.78 7.34 23.87
C LEU A 203 -13.77 8.24 22.64
N GLN A 204 -14.28 9.46 22.75
CA GLN A 204 -14.26 10.45 21.68
C GLN A 204 -12.82 10.74 21.23
N LYS A 205 -11.90 10.95 22.17
CA LYS A 205 -10.49 11.17 21.89
C LYS A 205 -9.88 9.98 21.15
N LEU A 206 -10.14 8.75 21.58
CA LEU A 206 -9.68 7.52 20.91
C LEU A 206 -10.24 7.41 19.48
N ILE A 207 -11.52 7.72 19.28
CA ILE A 207 -12.14 7.71 17.94
C ILE A 207 -11.49 8.76 17.03
N LEU A 208 -11.31 9.99 17.51
CA LEU A 208 -10.65 11.05 16.76
C LEU A 208 -9.20 10.70 16.41
N GLU A 209 -8.48 10.11 17.35
CA GLU A 209 -7.12 9.64 17.11
C GLU A 209 -7.08 8.56 16.04
N GLU A 210 -7.99 7.59 16.07
CA GLU A 210 -8.09 6.53 15.06
C GLU A 210 -8.48 7.09 13.69
N LEU A 211 -9.42 8.04 13.63
CA LEU A 211 -9.79 8.72 12.39
C LEU A 211 -8.60 9.48 11.79
N HIS A 212 -7.86 10.23 12.60
CA HIS A 212 -6.65 10.93 12.16
C HIS A 212 -5.60 9.96 11.59
N HIS A 213 -5.43 8.81 12.24
CA HIS A 213 -4.53 7.77 11.76
C HIS A 213 -4.96 7.25 10.38
N ARG A 214 -6.24 6.92 10.21
CA ARG A 214 -6.79 6.44 8.93
C ARG A 214 -6.67 7.48 7.83
N ILE A 215 -6.93 8.76 8.12
CA ILE A 215 -6.74 9.86 7.17
C ILE A 215 -5.27 9.95 6.74
N LYS A 216 -4.32 9.92 7.68
CA LYS A 216 -2.88 9.95 7.34
C LYS A 216 -2.46 8.76 6.50
N ASN A 217 -2.95 7.56 6.81
CA ASN A 217 -2.66 6.36 6.01
C ASN A 217 -3.25 6.49 4.60
N THR A 218 -4.49 6.96 4.47
CA THR A 218 -5.11 7.20 3.16
C THR A 218 -4.32 8.22 2.34
N LEU A 219 -3.90 9.34 2.94
CA LEU A 219 -3.06 10.35 2.28
C LEU A 219 -1.69 9.79 1.88
N ALA A 220 -1.07 8.96 2.73
CA ALA A 220 0.17 8.30 2.42
C ALA A 220 0.01 7.30 1.25
N THR A 221 -1.10 6.56 1.22
CA THR A 221 -1.48 5.66 0.11
C THR A 221 -1.70 6.43 -1.19
N VAL A 222 -2.43 7.55 -1.17
CA VAL A 222 -2.61 8.45 -2.33
C VAL A 222 -1.25 8.95 -2.84
N SER A 223 -0.38 9.40 -1.92
CA SER A 223 0.98 9.83 -2.27
C SER A 223 1.81 8.70 -2.89
N ALA A 224 1.68 7.48 -2.37
CA ALA A 224 2.34 6.29 -2.92
C ALA A 224 1.84 5.99 -4.35
N ILE A 225 0.53 5.98 -4.57
CA ILE A 225 -0.11 5.78 -5.88
C ILE A 225 0.40 6.83 -6.88
N ALA A 226 0.37 8.11 -6.53
CA ALA A 226 0.80 9.19 -7.40
C ALA A 226 2.28 9.05 -7.78
N SER A 227 3.15 8.89 -6.79
CA SER A 227 4.59 8.74 -7.02
C SER A 227 4.94 7.52 -7.87
N GLN A 228 4.31 6.39 -7.62
CA GLN A 228 4.54 5.17 -8.38
C GLN A 228 4.03 5.27 -9.81
N SER A 229 2.88 5.89 -10.01
CA SER A 229 2.32 6.11 -11.34
C SER A 229 3.24 7.00 -12.17
N LEU A 230 3.78 8.08 -11.57
CA LEU A 230 4.73 8.98 -12.22
C LEU A 230 6.05 8.28 -12.58
N ARG A 231 6.59 7.41 -11.70
CA ARG A 231 7.85 6.69 -11.93
C ARG A 231 7.79 5.71 -13.10
N THR A 232 6.63 5.10 -13.33
CA THR A 232 6.47 4.04 -14.32
C THR A 232 5.80 4.50 -15.60
N ALA A 233 5.35 5.74 -15.65
CA ALA A 233 4.68 6.31 -16.81
C ALA A 233 5.66 6.58 -17.96
N THR A 234 5.18 6.39 -19.17
CA THR A 234 5.90 6.70 -20.41
C THR A 234 5.58 8.10 -20.95
N SER A 235 4.47 8.71 -20.48
CA SER A 235 4.06 10.08 -20.77
C SER A 235 3.26 10.66 -19.60
N ILE A 236 3.04 11.97 -19.62
CA ILE A 236 2.21 12.68 -18.62
C ILE A 236 0.77 12.17 -18.68
N GLU A 237 0.22 11.99 -19.85
CA GLU A 237 -1.15 11.49 -20.07
C GLU A 237 -1.28 10.05 -19.52
N HIS A 238 -0.25 9.20 -19.73
CA HIS A 238 -0.23 7.86 -19.15
C HIS A 238 -0.20 7.89 -17.61
N ALA A 239 0.60 8.80 -17.02
CA ALA A 239 0.63 8.98 -15.57
C ALA A 239 -0.73 9.42 -15.02
N GLN A 240 -1.36 10.40 -15.67
CA GLN A 240 -2.65 10.95 -15.27
C GLN A 240 -3.74 9.87 -15.26
N HIS A 241 -3.91 9.14 -16.36
CA HIS A 241 -4.89 8.04 -16.44
C HIS A 241 -4.62 6.94 -15.40
N ALA A 242 -3.35 6.60 -15.14
CA ALA A 242 -3.01 5.60 -14.15
C ALA A 242 -3.33 6.07 -12.72
N ILE A 243 -3.07 7.35 -12.39
CA ILE A 243 -3.42 7.94 -11.09
C ILE A 243 -4.94 7.97 -10.91
N GLU A 244 -5.67 8.51 -11.88
CA GLU A 244 -7.14 8.61 -11.84
C GLU A 244 -7.79 7.22 -11.63
N GLY A 245 -7.42 6.23 -12.43
CA GLY A 245 -7.97 4.89 -12.30
C GLY A 245 -7.73 4.25 -10.93
N ARG A 246 -6.54 4.44 -10.36
CA ARG A 246 -6.17 3.92 -9.04
C ARG A 246 -6.87 4.66 -7.90
N LEU A 247 -7.02 5.99 -7.99
CA LEU A 247 -7.75 6.77 -6.99
C LEU A 247 -9.23 6.41 -6.99
N ILE A 248 -9.84 6.21 -8.15
CA ILE A 248 -11.22 5.75 -8.27
C ILE A 248 -11.38 4.35 -7.63
N ALA A 249 -10.44 3.42 -7.90
CA ALA A 249 -10.46 2.09 -7.30
C ALA A 249 -10.33 2.14 -5.77
N LEU A 250 -9.44 3.00 -5.26
CA LEU A 250 -9.28 3.24 -3.82
C LEU A 250 -10.56 3.81 -3.21
N GLY A 251 -11.18 4.80 -3.85
CA GLY A 251 -12.46 5.40 -3.41
C GLY A 251 -13.57 4.36 -3.30
N ARG A 252 -13.76 3.51 -4.31
CA ARG A 252 -14.73 2.42 -4.29
C ARG A 252 -14.47 1.41 -3.17
N ALA A 253 -13.21 1.05 -2.92
CA ALA A 253 -12.85 0.19 -1.79
C ALA A 253 -13.24 0.82 -0.45
N HIS A 254 -13.01 2.13 -0.28
CA HIS A 254 -13.44 2.88 0.90
C HIS A 254 -14.96 2.93 1.04
N ASP A 255 -15.72 3.15 -0.05
CA ASP A 255 -17.19 3.14 -0.03
C ASP A 255 -17.75 1.79 0.44
N LEU A 256 -17.18 0.68 -0.04
CA LEU A 256 -17.54 -0.66 0.43
C LEU A 256 -17.28 -0.85 1.93
N LEU A 257 -16.16 -0.33 2.43
CA LEU A 257 -15.80 -0.38 3.85
C LEU A 257 -16.74 0.49 4.71
N LEU A 258 -17.12 1.67 4.22
CA LEU A 258 -18.12 2.53 4.89
C LEU A 258 -19.46 1.82 5.01
N GLN A 259 -19.95 1.20 3.93
CA GLN A 259 -21.18 0.42 3.93
C GLN A 259 -21.12 -0.76 4.92
N ALA A 260 -19.96 -1.39 5.05
CA ALA A 260 -19.71 -2.47 6.00
C ALA A 260 -19.38 -1.97 7.43
N ARG A 261 -19.54 -0.66 7.71
CA ARG A 261 -19.16 -0.01 8.98
C ARG A 261 -17.73 -0.34 9.42
N TRP A 262 -16.81 -0.39 8.47
CA TRP A 262 -15.38 -0.72 8.68
C TRP A 262 -15.12 -2.08 9.34
N ALA A 263 -16.12 -2.97 9.39
CA ALA A 263 -15.95 -4.29 9.96
C ALA A 263 -15.41 -5.27 8.91
N ASN A 264 -16.30 -6.06 8.32
CA ASN A 264 -15.93 -7.06 7.32
C ASN A 264 -16.78 -6.86 6.07
N ALA A 265 -16.16 -6.66 4.92
CA ALA A 265 -16.84 -6.56 3.64
C ALA A 265 -16.98 -7.95 2.97
N ASP A 266 -17.96 -8.07 2.12
CA ASP A 266 -18.21 -9.27 1.35
C ASP A 266 -17.22 -9.40 0.19
N LEU A 267 -16.58 -10.57 0.04
CA LEU A 267 -15.60 -10.82 -1.03
C LEU A 267 -16.23 -10.68 -2.41
N ALA A 268 -17.42 -11.25 -2.62
CA ALA A 268 -18.11 -11.16 -3.92
C ALA A 268 -18.43 -9.71 -4.28
N LYS A 269 -18.91 -8.90 -3.34
CA LYS A 269 -19.18 -7.47 -3.55
C LYS A 269 -17.89 -6.68 -3.83
N THR A 270 -16.80 -7.04 -3.19
CA THR A 270 -15.48 -6.41 -3.45
C THR A 270 -15.03 -6.69 -4.88
N ILE A 271 -15.17 -7.93 -5.35
CA ILE A 271 -14.84 -8.32 -6.72
C ILE A 271 -15.77 -7.62 -7.71
N GLN A 272 -17.08 -7.65 -7.49
CA GLN A 272 -18.07 -6.99 -8.35
C GLN A 272 -17.80 -5.48 -8.47
N GLY A 273 -17.59 -4.78 -7.36
CA GLY A 273 -17.31 -3.34 -7.37
C GLY A 273 -16.01 -2.98 -8.10
N ALA A 274 -15.01 -3.87 -8.11
CA ALA A 274 -13.77 -3.66 -8.85
C ALA A 274 -13.91 -3.95 -10.36
N THR A 275 -14.78 -4.88 -10.77
CA THR A 275 -14.93 -5.32 -12.16
C THR A 275 -16.03 -4.58 -12.93
N GLU A 276 -17.07 -4.10 -12.26
CA GLU A 276 -18.22 -3.39 -12.83
C GLU A 276 -17.84 -2.31 -13.87
N PRO A 277 -16.84 -1.44 -13.65
CA PRO A 277 -16.46 -0.42 -14.63
C PRO A 277 -15.95 -0.94 -15.95
N TYR A 278 -15.54 -2.20 -15.98
CA TYR A 278 -14.91 -2.86 -17.12
C TYR A 278 -15.84 -3.82 -17.85
N ASP A 279 -17.07 -4.03 -17.34
CA ASP A 279 -18.04 -5.00 -17.92
C ASP A 279 -18.74 -4.47 -19.17
N GLY A 280 -18.64 -3.16 -19.47
CA GLY A 280 -19.21 -2.54 -20.67
C GLY A 280 -20.74 -2.39 -20.65
N GLU A 281 -21.32 -1.73 -21.66
CA GLU A 281 -22.76 -1.42 -21.74
C GLU A 281 -23.68 -2.64 -21.89
N GLY A 282 -23.13 -3.83 -22.17
CA GLY A 282 -23.92 -5.06 -22.33
C GLY A 282 -23.85 -6.01 -21.14
N GLY A 283 -22.92 -5.83 -20.21
CA GLY A 283 -22.66 -6.76 -19.12
C GLY A 283 -22.27 -8.17 -19.57
N GLY A 284 -21.86 -9.02 -18.64
CA GLY A 284 -21.68 -10.46 -18.88
C GLY A 284 -20.30 -10.87 -19.38
N ARG A 285 -19.32 -9.96 -19.41
CA ARG A 285 -17.92 -10.32 -19.73
C ARG A 285 -17.17 -10.88 -18.53
N PHE A 286 -17.72 -10.72 -17.33
CA PHE A 286 -17.21 -11.29 -16.08
C PHE A 286 -18.15 -12.36 -15.55
N SER A 287 -17.60 -13.57 -15.29
CA SER A 287 -18.27 -14.64 -14.54
C SER A 287 -17.65 -14.67 -13.14
N ILE A 288 -18.45 -14.45 -12.10
CA ILE A 288 -18.01 -14.36 -10.73
C ILE A 288 -18.71 -15.42 -9.89
N SER A 289 -17.95 -16.33 -9.27
CA SER A 289 -18.51 -17.44 -8.52
C SER A 289 -17.64 -17.86 -7.32
N GLY A 290 -18.29 -18.23 -6.22
CA GLY A 290 -17.64 -18.73 -5.00
C GLY A 290 -18.55 -18.63 -3.79
N PRO A 291 -18.15 -19.21 -2.66
CA PRO A 291 -18.88 -19.13 -1.39
C PRO A 291 -18.87 -17.72 -0.79
N ASP A 292 -19.89 -17.41 0.03
CA ASP A 292 -19.96 -16.16 0.77
C ASP A 292 -18.87 -16.09 1.83
N ILE A 293 -17.98 -15.11 1.71
CA ILE A 293 -16.87 -14.88 2.63
C ILE A 293 -16.80 -13.40 2.96
N LYS A 294 -16.62 -13.09 4.23
CA LYS A 294 -16.34 -11.73 4.69
C LYS A 294 -14.86 -11.54 4.94
N ILE A 295 -14.31 -10.45 4.42
CA ILE A 295 -12.88 -10.13 4.47
C ILE A 295 -12.62 -8.82 5.22
N THR A 296 -11.44 -8.72 5.84
CA THR A 296 -11.01 -7.54 6.61
C THR A 296 -10.80 -6.32 5.71
N SER A 297 -10.83 -5.13 6.30
CA SER A 297 -10.62 -3.86 5.58
C SER A 297 -9.30 -3.81 4.83
N GLY A 298 -8.21 -4.30 5.42
CA GLY A 298 -6.90 -4.37 4.74
C GLY A 298 -6.92 -5.28 3.51
N ALA A 299 -7.62 -6.43 3.61
CA ALA A 299 -7.79 -7.34 2.47
C ALA A 299 -8.67 -6.73 1.36
N VAL A 300 -9.71 -5.96 1.71
CA VAL A 300 -10.57 -5.26 0.73
C VAL A 300 -9.77 -4.30 -0.12
N ILE A 301 -8.98 -3.41 0.50
CA ILE A 301 -8.18 -2.41 -0.22
C ILE A 301 -7.15 -3.10 -1.12
N ALA A 302 -6.40 -4.05 -0.57
CA ALA A 302 -5.37 -4.76 -1.30
C ALA A 302 -5.94 -5.52 -2.50
N LEU A 303 -7.07 -6.21 -2.31
CA LEU A 303 -7.74 -6.96 -3.37
C LEU A 303 -8.34 -6.03 -4.43
N ALA A 304 -9.04 -4.97 -4.04
CA ALA A 304 -9.64 -4.01 -4.96
C ALA A 304 -8.59 -3.35 -5.86
N MET A 305 -7.45 -2.96 -5.30
CA MET A 305 -6.34 -2.40 -6.05
C MET A 305 -5.73 -3.42 -7.02
N THR A 306 -5.55 -4.67 -6.58
CA THR A 306 -5.04 -5.75 -7.43
C THR A 306 -5.99 -6.07 -8.57
N LEU A 307 -7.29 -6.17 -8.31
CA LEU A 307 -8.32 -6.42 -9.33
C LEU A 307 -8.39 -5.27 -10.34
N ASN A 308 -8.27 -4.01 -9.90
CA ASN A 308 -8.22 -2.87 -10.80
C ASN A 308 -7.01 -2.95 -11.76
N GLU A 309 -5.84 -3.36 -11.29
CA GLU A 309 -4.68 -3.58 -12.16
C GLU A 309 -4.89 -4.77 -13.12
N LEU A 310 -5.50 -5.85 -12.65
CA LEU A 310 -5.88 -7.00 -13.51
C LEU A 310 -6.85 -6.55 -14.60
N CYS A 311 -7.94 -5.85 -14.25
CA CYS A 311 -8.90 -5.32 -15.21
C CYS A 311 -8.25 -4.37 -16.22
N THR A 312 -7.37 -3.47 -15.75
CA THR A 312 -6.65 -2.55 -16.64
C THR A 312 -5.74 -3.28 -17.61
N ASN A 313 -5.02 -4.29 -17.15
CA ASN A 313 -4.15 -5.12 -18.01
C ASN A 313 -4.96 -5.92 -19.00
N THR A 314 -6.05 -6.56 -18.57
CA THR A 314 -6.96 -7.34 -19.42
C THR A 314 -7.61 -6.48 -20.49
N THR A 315 -7.98 -5.24 -20.17
CA THR A 315 -8.55 -4.30 -21.17
C THR A 315 -7.51 -3.82 -22.17
N LYS A 316 -6.25 -3.63 -21.74
CA LYS A 316 -5.19 -3.14 -22.63
C LYS A 316 -4.53 -4.25 -23.46
N PHE A 317 -4.33 -5.41 -22.88
CA PHE A 317 -3.45 -6.45 -23.42
C PHE A 317 -4.08 -7.85 -23.43
N GLY A 318 -5.15 -8.07 -22.66
CA GLY A 318 -5.76 -9.37 -22.44
C GLY A 318 -7.14 -9.54 -23.08
N ALA A 319 -7.95 -10.41 -22.51
CA ALA A 319 -9.23 -10.84 -23.06
C ALA A 319 -10.21 -9.69 -23.33
N LEU A 320 -10.27 -8.68 -22.45
CA LEU A 320 -11.19 -7.55 -22.62
C LEU A 320 -10.77 -6.56 -23.72
N SER A 321 -9.58 -6.71 -24.32
CA SER A 321 -9.14 -5.89 -25.46
C SER A 321 -9.86 -6.24 -26.76
N VAL A 322 -10.56 -7.36 -26.82
CA VAL A 322 -11.33 -7.82 -27.99
C VAL A 322 -12.80 -8.06 -27.62
N PRO A 323 -13.76 -7.91 -28.56
CA PRO A 323 -15.19 -7.97 -28.27
C PRO A 323 -15.69 -9.30 -27.67
N GLY A 324 -15.10 -10.43 -28.05
CA GLY A 324 -15.53 -11.76 -27.58
C GLY A 324 -14.88 -12.26 -26.32
N GLY A 325 -13.86 -11.58 -25.84
CA GLY A 325 -13.10 -12.02 -24.68
C GLY A 325 -13.84 -11.85 -23.35
N SER A 326 -13.58 -12.75 -22.42
CA SER A 326 -14.24 -12.84 -21.13
C SER A 326 -13.26 -13.19 -20.00
N VAL A 327 -13.71 -13.01 -18.77
CA VAL A 327 -12.94 -13.28 -17.55
C VAL A 327 -13.77 -14.09 -16.57
N ASP A 328 -13.25 -15.23 -16.14
CA ASP A 328 -13.82 -16.02 -15.05
C ASP A 328 -13.05 -15.76 -13.76
N ILE A 329 -13.77 -15.38 -12.71
CA ILE A 329 -13.25 -15.19 -11.35
C ILE A 329 -13.96 -16.18 -10.44
N ALA A 330 -13.23 -17.17 -9.95
CA ALA A 330 -13.78 -18.18 -9.09
C ALA A 330 -12.93 -18.34 -7.83
N TRP A 331 -13.58 -18.61 -6.70
CA TRP A 331 -12.87 -18.93 -5.47
C TRP A 331 -13.55 -20.06 -4.70
N ASN A 332 -12.77 -20.78 -3.92
CA ASN A 332 -13.21 -21.81 -3.01
C ASN A 332 -12.41 -21.75 -1.70
N VAL A 333 -12.93 -22.38 -0.67
CA VAL A 333 -12.24 -22.57 0.62
C VAL A 333 -11.89 -24.04 0.77
N ASP A 334 -10.61 -24.32 0.94
CA ASP A 334 -10.12 -25.62 1.39
C ASP A 334 -10.30 -25.65 2.93
N GLU A 335 -11.36 -26.30 3.39
CA GLU A 335 -11.70 -26.35 4.82
C GLU A 335 -10.68 -27.16 5.65
N GLU A 336 -10.02 -28.15 5.05
CA GLU A 336 -9.00 -28.94 5.74
C GLU A 336 -7.74 -28.13 6.01
N LYS A 337 -7.32 -27.32 5.02
CA LYS A 337 -6.12 -26.47 5.11
C LYS A 337 -6.42 -25.07 5.60
N GLN A 338 -7.70 -24.71 5.78
CA GLN A 338 -8.13 -23.35 6.14
C GLN A 338 -7.54 -22.28 5.19
N ARG A 339 -7.66 -22.52 3.88
CA ARG A 339 -7.12 -21.65 2.85
C ARG A 339 -8.18 -21.26 1.81
N LEU A 340 -8.13 -19.98 1.39
CA LEU A 340 -8.88 -19.50 0.24
C LEU A 340 -8.00 -19.65 -1.01
N GLN A 341 -8.59 -20.20 -2.05
CA GLN A 341 -8.00 -20.27 -3.38
C GLN A 341 -8.88 -19.49 -4.34
N MET A 342 -8.34 -18.43 -4.96
CA MET A 342 -9.02 -17.60 -5.94
C MET A 342 -8.28 -17.67 -7.26
N THR A 343 -9.02 -17.80 -8.34
CA THR A 343 -8.48 -17.82 -9.71
C THR A 343 -9.17 -16.77 -10.56
N TRP A 344 -8.39 -15.97 -11.25
CA TRP A 344 -8.77 -15.12 -12.37
C TRP A 344 -8.29 -15.79 -13.66
N SER A 345 -9.16 -16.01 -14.61
CA SER A 345 -8.84 -16.70 -15.87
C SER A 345 -9.42 -15.93 -17.05
N GLU A 346 -8.56 -15.50 -17.95
CA GLU A 346 -8.93 -14.82 -19.18
C GLU A 346 -9.20 -15.85 -20.29
N LYS A 347 -10.25 -15.62 -21.08
CA LYS A 347 -10.66 -16.50 -22.18
C LYS A 347 -10.96 -15.70 -23.45
N ASP A 348 -10.76 -16.34 -24.58
CA ASP A 348 -11.12 -15.81 -25.91
C ASP A 348 -10.46 -14.44 -26.21
N GLY A 349 -9.29 -14.19 -25.60
CA GLY A 349 -8.47 -13.03 -25.81
C GLY A 349 -7.30 -13.24 -26.76
N PRO A 350 -6.48 -12.23 -27.01
CA PRO A 350 -5.24 -12.38 -27.75
C PRO A 350 -4.23 -13.25 -26.99
N ALA A 351 -3.28 -13.84 -27.70
CA ALA A 351 -2.17 -14.55 -27.08
C ALA A 351 -1.36 -13.61 -26.17
N VAL A 352 -1.15 -14.04 -24.95
CA VAL A 352 -0.43 -13.25 -23.91
C VAL A 352 0.98 -13.76 -23.73
N SER A 353 1.88 -12.86 -23.33
CA SER A 353 3.26 -13.18 -22.97
C SER A 353 3.69 -12.47 -21.71
N ALA A 354 4.64 -13.04 -20.98
CA ALA A 354 5.17 -12.43 -19.77
C ALA A 354 5.78 -11.05 -20.09
N PRO A 355 5.50 -10.02 -19.27
CA PRO A 355 6.02 -8.69 -19.50
C PRO A 355 7.56 -8.65 -19.33
N SER A 356 8.25 -7.97 -20.24
CA SER A 356 9.72 -7.82 -20.21
C SER A 356 10.21 -6.87 -19.11
N ARG A 357 9.32 -6.03 -18.56
CA ARG A 357 9.61 -5.09 -17.47
C ARG A 357 8.53 -5.16 -16.39
N GLN A 358 8.95 -5.12 -15.15
CA GLN A 358 8.02 -5.00 -14.03
C GLN A 358 7.52 -3.56 -13.92
N SER A 359 6.23 -3.35 -14.17
CA SER A 359 5.52 -2.12 -13.89
C SER A 359 5.05 -2.10 -12.42
N PHE A 360 4.54 -0.95 -11.97
CA PHE A 360 3.87 -0.88 -10.67
C PHE A 360 2.72 -1.89 -10.58
N GLY A 361 1.84 -1.94 -11.58
CA GLY A 361 0.71 -2.88 -11.59
C GLY A 361 1.14 -4.33 -11.51
N THR A 362 2.19 -4.72 -12.24
CA THR A 362 2.72 -6.10 -12.18
C THR A 362 3.27 -6.44 -10.80
N ARG A 363 3.95 -5.49 -10.14
CA ARG A 363 4.44 -5.68 -8.76
C ARG A 363 3.26 -5.79 -7.78
N LEU A 364 2.26 -4.92 -7.91
CA LEU A 364 1.06 -4.93 -7.08
C LEU A 364 0.33 -6.29 -7.17
N ILE A 365 0.09 -6.78 -8.39
CA ILE A 365 -0.54 -8.07 -8.65
C ILE A 365 0.25 -9.22 -7.98
N GLY A 366 1.58 -9.17 -8.05
CA GLY A 366 2.44 -10.19 -7.44
C GLY A 366 2.52 -10.11 -5.91
N SER A 367 2.41 -8.91 -5.33
CA SER A 367 2.63 -8.70 -3.89
C SER A 367 1.40 -9.02 -3.01
N LEU A 368 0.20 -9.20 -3.61
CA LEU A 368 -1.01 -9.53 -2.83
C LEU A 368 -0.84 -10.84 -2.04
N GLY A 369 -0.19 -11.83 -2.62
CA GLY A 369 0.09 -13.09 -1.93
C GLY A 369 0.87 -12.87 -0.63
N GLN A 370 1.96 -12.10 -0.69
CA GLN A 370 2.77 -11.75 0.47
C GLN A 370 1.97 -10.93 1.50
N GLN A 371 1.20 -9.94 1.04
CA GLN A 371 0.32 -9.13 1.90
C GLN A 371 -0.64 -10.00 2.72
N LEU A 372 -1.20 -11.02 2.10
CA LEU A 372 -2.16 -11.94 2.72
C LEU A 372 -1.50 -13.24 3.24
N LYS A 373 -0.19 -13.26 3.47
CA LYS A 373 0.60 -14.39 4.00
C LYS A 373 0.39 -15.69 3.19
N GLY A 374 0.25 -15.54 1.88
CA GLY A 374 0.02 -16.65 0.96
C GLY A 374 0.90 -16.56 -0.28
N GLN A 375 0.41 -17.10 -1.38
CA GLN A 375 1.13 -17.18 -2.64
C GLN A 375 0.30 -16.70 -3.81
N VAL A 376 0.97 -16.11 -4.80
CA VAL A 376 0.42 -15.77 -6.10
C VAL A 376 1.18 -16.53 -7.17
N LYS A 377 0.45 -17.09 -8.13
CA LYS A 377 1.01 -17.67 -9.36
C LYS A 377 0.45 -16.92 -10.56
N LEU A 378 1.33 -16.51 -11.46
CA LEU A 378 1.01 -15.87 -12.70
C LEU A 378 1.36 -16.83 -13.85
N ALA A 379 0.40 -17.20 -14.67
CA ALA A 379 0.62 -18.02 -15.86
C ALA A 379 0.25 -17.20 -17.11
N TYR A 380 1.18 -17.11 -18.05
CA TYR A 380 1.02 -16.47 -19.35
C TYR A 380 0.95 -17.57 -20.40
N ASP A 381 -0.25 -18.13 -20.54
CA ASP A 381 -0.50 -19.18 -21.53
C ASP A 381 -0.96 -18.54 -22.86
N PRO A 382 -0.58 -19.07 -24.02
CA PRO A 382 -1.10 -18.60 -25.31
C PRO A 382 -2.62 -18.56 -25.40
N THR A 383 -3.33 -19.35 -24.59
CA THR A 383 -4.80 -19.41 -24.54
C THR A 383 -5.42 -18.36 -23.62
N GLY A 384 -4.62 -17.68 -22.77
CA GLY A 384 -5.09 -16.63 -21.88
C GLY A 384 -4.21 -16.49 -20.63
N PHE A 385 -4.36 -15.36 -19.95
CA PHE A 385 -3.68 -15.10 -18.68
C PHE A 385 -4.44 -15.72 -17.52
N VAL A 386 -3.70 -16.32 -16.59
CA VAL A 386 -4.25 -16.86 -15.34
C VAL A 386 -3.50 -16.27 -14.14
N TYR A 387 -4.26 -15.72 -13.20
CA TYR A 387 -3.80 -15.32 -11.88
C TYR A 387 -4.43 -16.24 -10.84
N ALA A 388 -3.60 -16.87 -10.03
CA ALA A 388 -4.06 -17.73 -8.94
C ALA A 388 -3.50 -17.24 -7.61
N LEU A 389 -4.40 -16.99 -6.65
CA LEU A 389 -4.11 -16.57 -5.28
C LEU A 389 -4.45 -17.71 -4.33
N ASP A 390 -3.53 -18.08 -3.44
CA ASP A 390 -3.72 -19.08 -2.40
C ASP A 390 -3.26 -18.49 -1.06
N VAL A 391 -4.21 -18.23 -0.14
CA VAL A 391 -3.97 -17.50 1.11
C VAL A 391 -4.65 -18.17 2.30
N PRO A 392 -4.06 -18.10 3.51
CA PRO A 392 -4.71 -18.62 4.71
C PRO A 392 -5.95 -17.77 5.08
N MET A 393 -7.02 -18.41 5.52
CA MET A 393 -8.24 -17.74 5.95
C MET A 393 -7.99 -16.75 7.09
N THR A 394 -7.04 -17.03 7.97
CA THR A 394 -6.63 -16.15 9.07
C THR A 394 -6.09 -14.79 8.65
N SER A 395 -5.66 -14.65 7.39
CA SER A 395 -5.21 -13.37 6.82
C SER A 395 -6.34 -12.55 6.19
N LEU A 396 -7.48 -13.19 5.95
CA LEU A 396 -8.64 -12.57 5.30
C LEU A 396 -9.72 -12.20 6.30
N VAL A 397 -9.94 -13.06 7.32
CA VAL A 397 -11.03 -12.94 8.28
C VAL A 397 -10.47 -12.43 9.60
N ALA A 398 -11.19 -11.49 10.24
CA ALA A 398 -10.82 -11.05 11.59
C ALA A 398 -10.85 -12.24 12.57
N PRO A 399 -9.94 -12.32 13.52
CA PRO A 399 -10.05 -13.30 14.59
C PRO A 399 -11.38 -13.14 15.30
N ALA A 400 -12.04 -14.27 15.58
CA ALA A 400 -13.34 -14.34 16.23
C ALA A 400 -13.31 -13.81 17.67
#